data_59e716e4882587f0d1ad562210e9dd3b
#
_entry.id   59e716e4882587f0d1ad562210e9dd3b
#
_cell.length_a   1.000
_cell.length_b   1.000
_cell.length_c   1.000
_cell.angle_alpha   90.00
_cell.angle_beta   90.00
_cell.angle_gamma   90.00
#
_symmetry.space_group_name_H-M   'P 1'
#
loop_
_entity.id
_entity.type
_entity.pdbx_description
1 polymer ?
#
loop_
_entity_poly.entity_id
_entity_poly.type
_entity_poly.pdbx_seq_one_letter_code
_entity_poly.pdbx_strand_id
1 'polypeptide(L)' 'MPQTVNLTKIGSRVKIDLEKVKDRISANLIDKLSSDPRATVTDYKMTDGGGVGLVVTLSDGTKNWFFENEIGRN' A
#
# COMPACT_ATOMS: atom_id res chain seq x y z
N MET A 1 -27.27 0.16 -10.34
CA MET A 1 -25.96 0.67 -10.75
C MET A 1 -24.85 -0.12 -10.10
N PRO A 2 -24.05 -0.80 -10.86
CA PRO A 2 -22.96 -1.53 -10.24
C PRO A 2 -21.98 -0.58 -9.58
N GLN A 3 -21.50 -0.99 -8.45
CA GLN A 3 -20.43 -0.27 -7.77
C GLN A 3 -19.15 -0.42 -8.55
N THR A 4 -18.55 0.68 -8.86
CA THR A 4 -17.22 0.66 -9.42
C THR A 4 -16.24 0.65 -8.26
N VAL A 5 -15.47 -0.39 -8.18
CA VAL A 5 -14.40 -0.43 -7.19
C VAL A 5 -13.24 0.36 -7.78
N ASN A 6 -13.00 1.54 -7.23
CA ASN A 6 -11.92 2.41 -7.70
C ASN A 6 -10.62 2.04 -7.00
N LEU A 7 -10.04 0.94 -7.45
CA LEU A 7 -8.71 0.58 -6.97
C LEU A 7 -7.69 1.57 -7.53
N THR A 8 -6.69 1.86 -6.73
CA THR A 8 -5.58 2.69 -7.17
C THR A 8 -4.87 1.98 -8.32
N LYS A 9 -4.63 2.70 -9.38
CA LYS A 9 -4.07 2.11 -10.59
C LYS A 9 -2.58 1.81 -10.45
N ILE A 10 -2.15 0.77 -11.13
CA ILE A 10 -0.72 0.44 -11.24
C ILE A 10 0.00 1.65 -11.84
N GLY A 11 1.14 2.00 -11.27
CA GLY A 11 1.91 3.17 -11.67
C GLY A 11 1.61 4.41 -10.85
N SER A 12 0.54 4.38 -10.05
CA SER A 12 0.20 5.52 -9.21
C SER A 12 1.16 5.67 -8.04
N ARG A 13 1.48 6.90 -7.71
CA ARG A 13 2.24 7.20 -6.50
C ARG A 13 1.27 7.37 -5.35
N VAL A 14 1.59 6.75 -4.24
CA VAL A 14 0.75 6.74 -3.06
C VAL A 14 1.59 6.99 -1.82
N LYS A 15 0.92 7.26 -0.73
CA LYS A 15 1.54 7.47 0.56
C LYS A 15 0.94 6.47 1.52
N ILE A 16 1.78 5.72 2.20
CA ILE A 16 1.30 4.73 3.16
C ILE A 16 0.92 5.43 4.46
N ASP A 17 -0.28 5.14 4.95
CA ASP A 17 -0.75 5.69 6.21
C ASP A 17 -0.18 4.85 7.35
N LEU A 18 0.92 5.31 7.91
CA LEU A 18 1.65 4.56 8.92
C LEU A 18 0.81 4.27 10.16
N GLU A 19 -0.08 5.19 10.53
CA GLU A 19 -0.95 4.99 11.68
C GLU A 19 -1.88 3.81 11.53
N LYS A 20 -2.28 3.50 10.30
CA LYS A 20 -3.18 2.39 10.03
C LYS A 20 -2.48 1.05 9.94
N VAL A 21 -1.18 1.05 9.68
CA VAL A 21 -0.45 -0.19 9.40
C VAL A 21 0.59 -0.55 10.44
N LYS A 22 0.93 0.36 11.35
CA LYS A 22 2.05 0.16 12.27
C LYS A 22 1.94 -1.08 13.14
N ASP A 23 0.73 -1.54 13.42
CA ASP A 23 0.50 -2.72 14.24
C ASP A 23 0.60 -4.02 13.43
N ARG A 24 0.70 -3.92 12.12
CA ARG A 24 0.66 -5.06 11.20
C ARG A 24 1.99 -5.32 10.50
N ILE A 25 2.86 -4.34 10.46
CA ILE A 25 4.12 -4.44 9.70
C ILE A 25 5.31 -4.51 10.64
N SER A 26 6.44 -4.93 10.10
CA SER A 26 7.67 -5.08 10.88
C SER A 26 8.27 -3.74 11.28
N ALA A 27 9.12 -3.75 12.30
CA ALA A 27 9.80 -2.54 12.75
C ALA A 27 10.69 -1.98 11.64
N ASN A 28 11.33 -2.84 10.85
CA ASN A 28 12.14 -2.39 9.72
C ASN A 28 11.32 -1.61 8.71
N LEU A 29 10.12 -2.11 8.41
CA LEU A 29 9.26 -1.45 7.44
C LEU A 29 8.72 -0.13 8.01
N ILE A 30 8.42 -0.10 9.31
CA ILE A 30 8.01 1.13 9.97
C ILE A 30 9.11 2.19 9.84
N ASP A 31 10.36 1.81 10.07
CA ASP A 31 11.48 2.74 9.94
C ASP A 31 11.60 3.30 8.52
N LYS A 32 11.47 2.44 7.53
CA LYS A 32 11.54 2.85 6.14
C LYS A 32 10.42 3.83 5.78
N LEU A 33 9.20 3.54 6.22
CA LEU A 33 8.05 4.39 5.94
C LEU A 33 8.09 5.68 6.75
N SER A 34 8.68 5.66 7.92
CA SER A 34 8.86 6.90 8.70
C SER A 34 9.81 7.86 8.01
N SER A 35 10.82 7.33 7.34
CA SER A 35 11.76 8.15 6.57
C SER A 35 11.14 8.63 5.27
N ASP A 36 10.41 7.75 4.57
CA ASP A 36 9.77 8.09 3.30
C ASP A 36 8.53 7.21 3.11
N PRO A 37 7.33 7.73 3.37
CA PRO A 37 6.12 6.94 3.24
C PRO A 37 5.62 6.77 1.82
N ARG A 38 6.32 7.32 0.84
CA ARG A 38 5.87 7.28 -0.56
C ARG A 38 6.23 5.96 -1.21
N ALA A 39 5.35 5.50 -2.07
CA ALA A 39 5.52 4.25 -2.79
C ALA A 39 4.80 4.33 -4.12
N THR A 40 5.09 3.38 -5.00
CA THR A 40 4.43 3.28 -6.30
C THR A 40 3.69 1.95 -6.35
N VAL A 41 2.43 1.98 -6.75
CA VAL A 41 1.66 0.76 -6.94
C VAL A 41 2.18 0.03 -8.17
N THR A 42 2.60 -1.22 -7.99
CA THR A 42 3.21 -2.00 -9.08
C THR A 42 2.44 -3.26 -9.42
N ASP A 43 1.50 -3.69 -8.58
CA ASP A 43 0.70 -4.87 -8.85
C ASP A 43 -0.48 -4.94 -7.88
N TYR A 44 -1.30 -5.96 -8.04
CA TYR A 44 -2.40 -6.26 -7.12
C TYR A 44 -2.22 -7.66 -6.55
N LYS A 45 -2.75 -7.88 -5.36
CA LYS A 45 -2.66 -9.18 -4.70
C LYS A 45 -4.03 -9.55 -4.13
N MET A 46 -4.48 -10.78 -4.42
CA MET A 46 -5.66 -11.32 -3.78
C MET A 46 -5.29 -11.82 -2.41
N THR A 47 -6.05 -11.42 -1.41
CA THR A 47 -5.81 -11.86 -0.04
C THR A 47 -6.78 -12.97 0.35
N ASP A 48 -6.44 -13.73 1.39
CA ASP A 48 -7.26 -14.85 1.84
C ASP A 48 -8.66 -14.42 2.29
N GLY A 49 -8.79 -13.20 2.77
CA GLY A 49 -10.09 -12.68 3.20
C GLY A 49 -10.97 -12.16 2.07
N GLY A 50 -10.55 -12.34 0.81
CA GLY A 50 -11.32 -11.88 -0.35
C GLY A 50 -11.12 -10.42 -0.71
N GLY A 51 -10.31 -9.69 0.04
CA GLY A 51 -9.97 -8.33 -0.31
C GLY A 51 -8.83 -8.28 -1.30
N VAL A 52 -8.67 -7.15 -1.95
CA VAL A 52 -7.56 -6.93 -2.89
C VAL A 52 -6.52 -6.04 -2.23
N GLY A 53 -5.28 -6.53 -2.21
CA GLY A 53 -4.15 -5.75 -1.75
C GLY A 53 -3.46 -5.07 -2.91
N LEU A 54 -2.85 -3.94 -2.62
CA LEU A 54 -2.04 -3.21 -3.59
C LEU A 54 -0.57 -3.50 -3.28
N VAL A 55 0.13 -4.06 -4.24
CA VAL A 55 1.58 -4.26 -4.11
C VAL A 55 2.26 -2.96 -4.46
N VAL A 56 3.08 -2.47 -3.57
CA VAL A 56 3.79 -1.21 -3.75
C VAL A 56 5.30 -1.43 -3.67
N THR A 57 6.02 -0.60 -4.37
CA THR A 57 7.48 -0.56 -4.31
C THR A 57 7.89 0.75 -3.65
N LEU A 58 8.63 0.64 -2.58
CA LEU A 58 9.14 1.81 -1.85
C LEU A 58 10.32 2.44 -2.59
N SER A 59 10.74 3.62 -2.13
CA SER A 59 11.85 4.36 -2.73
C SER A 59 13.13 3.56 -2.81
N ASP A 60 13.37 2.67 -1.86
CA ASP A 60 14.59 1.86 -1.82
C ASP A 60 14.46 0.54 -2.60
N GLY A 61 13.34 0.32 -3.29
CA GLY A 61 13.10 -0.90 -4.04
C GLY A 61 12.41 -2.00 -3.26
N THR A 62 12.16 -1.80 -1.98
CA THR A 62 11.45 -2.78 -1.16
C THR A 62 10.00 -2.89 -1.61
N LYS A 63 9.51 -4.12 -1.75
CA LYS A 63 8.12 -4.38 -2.11
C LYS A 63 7.34 -4.86 -0.91
N ASN A 64 6.09 -4.41 -0.83
CA ASN A 64 5.17 -4.90 0.18
C ASN A 64 3.76 -4.68 -0.35
N TRP A 65 2.74 -5.13 0.40
CA TRP A 65 1.37 -4.93 -0.02
C TRP A 65 0.55 -4.32 1.12
N PHE A 66 -0.45 -3.54 0.74
CA PHE A 66 -1.33 -2.87 1.69
C PHE A 66 -2.75 -2.88 1.14
N PHE A 67 -3.73 -2.77 2.03
CA PHE A 67 -5.10 -2.59 1.59
C PHE A 67 -5.33 -1.16 1.12
N GLU A 68 -6.33 -0.99 0.27
CA GLU A 68 -6.68 0.31 -0.32
C GLU A 68 -6.84 1.39 0.76
N ASN A 69 -7.49 1.04 1.88
CA ASN A 69 -7.75 2.01 2.94
C ASN A 69 -6.53 2.33 3.79
N GLU A 70 -5.41 1.65 3.55
CA GLU A 70 -4.17 1.89 4.27
C GLU A 70 -3.25 2.85 3.52
N ILE A 71 -3.64 3.26 2.35
CA ILE A 71 -2.85 4.18 1.54
C ILE A 71 -3.66 5.43 1.23
N GLY A 72 -2.94 6.54 1.09
CA GLY A 72 -3.52 7.80 0.70
C GLY A 72 -2.93 8.25 -0.62
N ARG A 73 -3.56 9.23 -1.21
CA ARG A 73 -3.03 9.83 -2.42
C ARG A 73 -1.88 10.77 -2.08
N ASN A 74 -0.91 10.70 -2.90
CA ASN A 74 0.25 11.57 -2.76
C ASN A 74 0.01 12.90 -3.47
#